data_c0bda1652be8f23d13332b9cb0b13ea3
#
_entry.id   c0bda1652be8f23d13332b9cb0b13ea3
#
_cell.length_a   1.000
_cell.length_b   1.000
_cell.length_c   1.000
_cell.angle_alpha   90.00
_cell.angle_beta   90.00
_cell.angle_gamma   90.00
#
_symmetry.space_group_name_H-M   'P 1'
#
loop_
_entity.id
_entity.type
_entity.pdbx_description
1 polymer ?
#
loop_
_entity_poly.entity_id
_entity_poly.type
_entity_poly.pdbx_seq_one_letter_code
_entity_poly.pdbx_strand_id
1 'polypeptide(L)'
;VNEAKRCLQCKNHPCRSGCPVEIDIPGFIKHVAEGDFEAAYHVIAQSSALPAVCGRVCPQEHQCEGKCVRGIKGEAVGIGRLERFVADWYRNNVHTKPTAPAPNGHKVAVIGAGPSGLTVAGDLAKLGYKVTVYEALHVGGGVLMYGIPEFRLPKDIVQHEVEGLKELGVDIETNMVIGKVLTIDELMNDYGFEAVYVASGAGLPRFMGIPGESL
;
A
#
# COMPACT_ATOMS: atom_id res chain seq x y z
N VAL A 1 2.45 1.22 -23.03
CA VAL A 1 3.10 2.33 -23.74
C VAL A 1 2.09 3.20 -24.47
N ASN A 2 1.23 2.65 -25.35
CA ASN A 2 0.27 3.47 -26.13
C ASN A 2 -0.71 4.24 -25.23
N GLU A 3 -1.24 3.62 -24.18
CA GLU A 3 -2.10 4.29 -23.20
C GLU A 3 -1.37 5.43 -22.48
N ALA A 4 -0.10 5.21 -22.10
CA ALA A 4 0.72 6.22 -21.46
C ALA A 4 0.95 7.47 -22.34
N LYS A 5 1.08 7.29 -23.66
CA LYS A 5 1.22 8.38 -24.64
C LYS A 5 -0.01 9.27 -24.76
N ARG A 6 -1.17 8.84 -24.24
CA ARG A 6 -2.37 9.69 -24.16
C ARG A 6 -2.28 10.78 -23.11
N CYS A 7 -1.35 10.66 -22.16
CA CYS A 7 -1.16 11.65 -21.10
C CYS A 7 -0.70 12.99 -21.66
N LEU A 8 -1.38 14.07 -21.28
CA LEU A 8 -1.09 15.44 -21.75
C LEU A 8 0.04 16.11 -20.96
N GLN A 9 0.61 15.46 -19.96
CA GLN A 9 1.64 16.04 -19.07
C GLN A 9 1.21 17.44 -18.56
N CYS A 10 0.00 17.54 -18.02
CA CYS A 10 -0.63 18.79 -17.61
C CYS A 10 0.21 19.55 -16.58
N LYS A 11 0.38 20.87 -16.76
CA LYS A 11 1.18 21.71 -15.87
C LYS A 11 0.69 21.68 -14.40
N ASN A 12 -0.62 21.61 -14.17
CA ASN A 12 -1.23 21.67 -12.83
C ASN A 12 -1.49 20.29 -12.21
N HIS A 13 -1.15 19.20 -12.92
CA HIS A 13 -1.26 17.80 -12.46
C HIS A 13 -2.54 17.47 -11.67
N PRO A 14 -3.78 17.73 -12.19
CA PRO A 14 -4.99 17.54 -11.41
C PRO A 14 -5.22 16.07 -10.99
N CYS A 15 -4.69 15.11 -11.74
CA CYS A 15 -4.71 13.71 -11.35
C CYS A 15 -3.91 13.44 -10.06
N ARG A 16 -2.80 14.13 -9.81
CA ARG A 16 -2.03 14.03 -8.58
C ARG A 16 -2.86 14.46 -7.37
N SER A 17 -3.55 15.60 -7.45
CA SER A 17 -4.44 16.05 -6.37
C SER A 17 -5.66 15.15 -6.15
N GLY A 18 -5.98 14.28 -7.09
CA GLY A 18 -6.98 13.23 -6.95
C GLY A 18 -6.47 11.94 -6.33
N CYS A 19 -5.16 11.79 -6.16
CA CYS A 19 -4.55 10.65 -5.49
C CYS A 19 -4.38 10.94 -4.00
N PRO A 20 -4.92 10.12 -3.08
CA PRO A 20 -4.80 10.36 -1.64
C PRO A 20 -3.35 10.40 -1.11
N VAL A 21 -2.43 9.72 -1.78
CA VAL A 21 -1.00 9.70 -1.44
C VAL A 21 -0.14 10.53 -2.40
N GLU A 22 -0.79 11.33 -3.27
CA GLU A 22 -0.14 12.29 -4.16
C GLU A 22 0.98 11.74 -5.05
N ILE A 23 0.82 10.51 -5.59
CA ILE A 23 1.79 9.94 -6.55
C ILE A 23 2.04 10.95 -7.67
N ASP A 24 3.31 11.11 -8.08
CA ASP A 24 3.64 11.87 -9.28
C ASP A 24 3.21 11.11 -10.55
N ILE A 25 1.88 11.16 -10.81
CA ILE A 25 1.24 10.44 -11.90
C ILE A 25 1.80 10.82 -13.27
N PRO A 26 1.97 12.11 -13.63
CA PRO A 26 2.59 12.46 -14.88
C PRO A 26 4.02 11.94 -15.03
N GLY A 27 4.79 11.96 -13.93
CA GLY A 27 6.17 11.47 -13.90
C GLY A 27 6.24 9.97 -14.22
N PHE A 28 5.51 9.12 -13.50
CA PHE A 28 5.57 7.68 -13.80
C PHE A 28 5.01 7.33 -15.17
N ILE A 29 3.94 8.02 -15.63
CA ILE A 29 3.36 7.78 -16.96
C ILE A 29 4.34 8.19 -18.07
N LYS A 30 5.14 9.22 -17.88
CA LYS A 30 6.20 9.62 -18.80
C LYS A 30 7.20 8.47 -18.98
N HIS A 31 7.72 7.91 -17.88
CA HIS A 31 8.63 6.78 -17.92
C HIS A 31 7.99 5.55 -18.60
N VAL A 32 6.72 5.27 -18.37
CA VAL A 32 6.00 4.19 -19.08
C VAL A 32 5.93 4.47 -20.58
N ALA A 33 5.69 5.72 -20.99
CA ALA A 33 5.65 6.10 -22.41
C ALA A 33 7.02 5.93 -23.12
N GLU A 34 8.10 6.14 -22.38
CA GLU A 34 9.49 5.97 -22.82
C GLU A 34 9.96 4.51 -22.77
N GLY A 35 9.21 3.61 -22.12
CA GLY A 35 9.54 2.19 -21.95
C GLY A 35 10.44 1.90 -20.75
N ASP A 36 10.69 2.88 -19.89
CA ASP A 36 11.46 2.74 -18.65
C ASP A 36 10.53 2.39 -17.49
N PHE A 37 10.20 1.12 -17.35
CA PHE A 37 9.21 0.65 -16.36
C PHE A 37 9.78 0.58 -14.96
N GLU A 38 11.09 0.41 -14.82
CA GLU A 38 11.75 0.41 -13.52
C GLU A 38 11.76 1.82 -12.91
N ALA A 39 12.14 2.84 -13.69
CA ALA A 39 12.03 4.23 -13.24
C ALA A 39 10.58 4.62 -12.93
N ALA A 40 9.60 4.16 -13.73
CA ALA A 40 8.19 4.38 -13.45
C ALA A 40 7.78 3.80 -12.09
N TYR A 41 8.23 2.58 -11.75
CA TYR A 41 7.97 1.98 -10.44
C TYR A 41 8.56 2.80 -9.30
N HIS A 42 9.79 3.23 -9.43
CA HIS A 42 10.44 4.04 -8.39
C HIS A 42 9.73 5.36 -8.13
N VAL A 43 9.17 6.01 -9.17
CA VAL A 43 8.33 7.21 -8.99
C VAL A 43 7.07 6.88 -8.18
N ILE A 44 6.38 5.76 -8.46
CA ILE A 44 5.20 5.33 -7.70
C ILE A 44 5.58 5.01 -6.25
N ALA A 45 6.65 4.26 -6.04
CA ALA A 45 7.10 3.76 -4.74
C ALA A 45 7.59 4.86 -3.78
N GLN A 46 7.84 6.09 -4.27
CA GLN A 46 8.12 7.24 -3.41
C GLN A 46 6.93 7.63 -2.53
N SER A 47 5.71 7.46 -3.02
CA SER A 47 4.47 7.87 -2.34
C SER A 47 3.56 6.69 -1.98
N SER A 48 3.70 5.54 -2.63
CA SER A 48 2.85 4.37 -2.42
C SER A 48 3.68 3.20 -1.86
N ALA A 49 3.28 2.70 -0.70
CA ALA A 49 3.91 1.52 -0.10
C ALA A 49 3.39 0.19 -0.69
N LEU A 50 2.23 0.20 -1.34
CA LEU A 50 1.53 -0.99 -1.85
C LEU A 50 1.06 -0.81 -3.31
N PRO A 51 1.98 -0.56 -4.28
CA PRO A 51 1.60 -0.22 -5.66
C PRO A 51 0.77 -1.30 -6.35
N ALA A 52 1.12 -2.58 -6.17
CA ALA A 52 0.42 -3.69 -6.80
C ALA A 52 -1.01 -3.86 -6.28
N VAL A 53 -1.26 -3.50 -5.02
CA VAL A 53 -2.59 -3.45 -4.41
C VAL A 53 -3.36 -2.25 -4.94
N CYS A 54 -2.79 -1.04 -4.87
CA CYS A 54 -3.43 0.21 -5.28
C CYS A 54 -3.88 0.17 -6.74
N GLY A 55 -3.04 -0.31 -7.65
CA GLY A 55 -3.38 -0.47 -9.06
C GLY A 55 -4.55 -1.44 -9.35
N ARG A 56 -4.98 -2.23 -8.35
CA ARG A 56 -6.10 -3.20 -8.46
C ARG A 56 -7.36 -2.79 -7.74
N VAL A 57 -7.23 -2.11 -6.59
CA VAL A 57 -8.38 -1.93 -5.66
C VAL A 57 -8.78 -0.49 -5.44
N CYS A 58 -7.94 0.50 -5.76
CA CYS A 58 -8.33 1.89 -5.69
C CYS A 58 -9.53 2.17 -6.61
N PRO A 59 -10.49 3.00 -6.20
CA PRO A 59 -11.57 3.49 -7.06
C PRO A 59 -11.07 4.66 -7.93
N GLN A 60 -10.16 4.37 -8.88
CA GLN A 60 -9.45 5.38 -9.67
C GLN A 60 -10.40 6.32 -10.42
N GLU A 61 -11.55 5.82 -10.87
CA GLU A 61 -12.59 6.57 -11.54
C GLU A 61 -13.17 7.72 -10.70
N HIS A 62 -13.09 7.61 -9.37
CA HIS A 62 -13.51 8.66 -8.41
C HIS A 62 -12.32 9.43 -7.84
N GLN A 63 -11.11 9.00 -8.10
CA GLN A 63 -9.85 9.58 -7.60
C GLN A 63 -9.04 10.20 -8.74
N CYS A 64 -7.86 9.63 -9.04
CA CYS A 64 -6.91 10.17 -10.02
C CYS A 64 -7.49 10.24 -11.44
N GLU A 65 -8.16 9.19 -11.92
CA GLU A 65 -8.77 9.17 -13.26
C GLU A 65 -9.94 10.14 -13.36
N GLY A 66 -10.75 10.27 -12.30
CA GLY A 66 -11.85 11.23 -12.21
C GLY A 66 -11.40 12.70 -12.30
N LYS A 67 -10.11 12.99 -12.06
CA LYS A 67 -9.52 14.32 -12.24
C LYS A 67 -8.72 14.47 -13.54
N CYS A 68 -8.64 13.44 -14.36
CA CYS A 68 -7.88 13.48 -15.60
C CYS A 68 -8.51 14.44 -16.61
N VAL A 69 -7.73 15.41 -17.12
CA VAL A 69 -8.19 16.39 -18.12
C VAL A 69 -8.72 15.74 -19.39
N ARG A 70 -8.17 14.58 -19.77
CA ARG A 70 -8.67 13.81 -20.93
C ARG A 70 -10.12 13.37 -20.76
N GLY A 71 -10.55 13.12 -19.51
CA GLY A 71 -11.90 12.72 -19.16
C GLY A 71 -12.97 13.81 -19.41
N ILE A 72 -12.59 15.08 -19.62
CA ILE A 72 -13.54 16.18 -19.89
C ILE A 72 -14.20 16.03 -21.26
N LYS A 73 -13.47 15.55 -22.27
CA LYS A 73 -13.95 15.43 -23.66
C LYS A 73 -13.81 14.02 -24.24
N GLY A 74 -13.63 13.01 -23.40
CA GLY A 74 -13.46 11.63 -23.82
C GLY A 74 -13.14 10.74 -22.65
N GLU A 75 -12.39 9.65 -22.89
CA GLU A 75 -11.96 8.76 -21.83
C GLU A 75 -10.71 9.29 -21.11
N ALA A 76 -10.71 9.23 -19.78
CA ALA A 76 -9.53 9.47 -18.97
C ALA A 76 -8.37 8.53 -19.37
N VAL A 77 -7.15 8.89 -19.03
CA VAL A 77 -6.01 7.96 -19.12
C VAL A 77 -6.22 6.89 -18.07
N GLY A 78 -6.04 5.62 -18.41
CA GLY A 78 -6.17 4.48 -17.50
C GLY A 78 -5.01 4.42 -16.50
N ILE A 79 -5.00 5.36 -15.55
CA ILE A 79 -3.91 5.57 -14.59
C ILE A 79 -3.72 4.33 -13.72
N GLY A 80 -4.80 3.79 -13.16
CA GLY A 80 -4.73 2.60 -12.31
C GLY A 80 -4.28 1.36 -13.08
N ARG A 81 -4.63 1.23 -14.36
CA ARG A 81 -4.16 0.14 -15.22
C ARG A 81 -2.66 0.25 -15.50
N LEU A 82 -2.16 1.47 -15.68
CA LEU A 82 -0.73 1.72 -15.85
C LEU A 82 0.04 1.47 -14.55
N GLU A 83 -0.48 1.91 -13.41
CA GLU A 83 0.09 1.61 -12.09
C GLU A 83 0.17 0.10 -11.84
N ARG A 84 -0.93 -0.63 -12.09
CA ARG A 84 -0.96 -2.09 -12.00
C ARG A 84 0.08 -2.73 -12.91
N PHE A 85 0.15 -2.30 -14.18
CA PHE A 85 1.12 -2.82 -15.13
C PHE A 85 2.56 -2.62 -14.65
N VAL A 86 2.90 -1.43 -14.16
CA VAL A 86 4.24 -1.10 -13.67
C VAL A 86 4.60 -1.96 -12.45
N ALA A 87 3.68 -2.10 -11.49
CA ALA A 87 3.90 -2.91 -10.30
C ALA A 87 4.08 -4.40 -10.63
N ASP A 88 3.25 -4.95 -11.55
CA ASP A 88 3.37 -6.33 -12.00
C ASP A 88 4.66 -6.57 -12.78
N TRP A 89 5.04 -5.62 -13.64
CA TRP A 89 6.28 -5.71 -14.38
C TRP A 89 7.49 -5.72 -13.42
N TYR A 90 7.53 -4.82 -12.45
CA TYR A 90 8.62 -4.72 -11.47
C TYR A 90 8.75 -6.03 -10.68
N ARG A 91 7.65 -6.54 -10.13
CA ARG A 91 7.62 -7.81 -9.40
C ARG A 91 8.18 -8.99 -10.22
N ASN A 92 7.91 -9.02 -11.53
CA ASN A 92 8.28 -10.14 -12.38
C ASN A 92 9.69 -10.02 -12.99
N ASN A 93 10.29 -8.83 -13.02
CA ASN A 93 11.54 -8.58 -13.73
C ASN A 93 12.68 -8.11 -12.82
N VAL A 94 12.37 -7.51 -11.67
CA VAL A 94 13.37 -6.97 -10.75
C VAL A 94 13.39 -7.81 -9.47
N HIS A 95 14.54 -8.42 -9.21
CA HIS A 95 14.72 -9.32 -8.07
C HIS A 95 15.74 -8.79 -7.05
N THR A 96 16.09 -7.50 -7.17
CA THR A 96 16.96 -6.84 -6.20
C THR A 96 16.20 -6.56 -4.92
N LYS A 97 16.77 -6.99 -3.78
CA LYS A 97 16.19 -6.67 -2.48
C LYS A 97 16.34 -5.19 -2.17
N PRO A 98 15.31 -4.56 -1.59
CA PRO A 98 15.43 -3.18 -1.15
C PRO A 98 16.53 -3.07 -0.09
N THR A 99 17.35 -2.05 -0.20
CA THR A 99 18.38 -1.78 0.84
C THR A 99 17.72 -1.04 2.00
N ALA A 100 17.75 -1.66 3.18
CA ALA A 100 17.29 -0.99 4.38
C ALA A 100 18.20 0.23 4.68
N PRO A 101 17.65 1.40 5.00
CA PRO A 101 18.44 2.56 5.37
C PRO A 101 19.16 2.35 6.71
N ALA A 102 20.13 3.20 7.01
CA ALA A 102 20.81 3.18 8.29
C ALA A 102 19.79 3.41 9.44
N PRO A 103 19.85 2.62 10.53
CA PRO A 103 18.95 2.80 11.67
C PRO A 103 19.09 4.20 12.28
N ASN A 104 17.97 4.86 12.57
CA ASN A 104 17.94 6.14 13.24
C ASN A 104 17.91 6.04 14.78
N GLY A 105 17.86 4.83 15.32
CA GLY A 105 17.86 4.54 16.76
C GLY A 105 16.48 4.51 17.40
N HIS A 106 15.41 4.86 16.68
CA HIS A 106 14.04 4.91 17.19
C HIS A 106 13.25 3.63 16.87
N LYS A 107 12.30 3.28 17.76
CA LYS A 107 11.54 2.04 17.72
C LYS A 107 10.04 2.31 17.78
N VAL A 108 9.29 1.80 16.82
CA VAL A 108 7.84 2.03 16.70
C VAL A 108 7.09 0.70 16.60
N ALA A 109 6.01 0.56 17.37
CA ALA A 109 5.07 -0.55 17.23
C ALA A 109 3.88 -0.14 16.36
N VAL A 110 3.41 -1.06 15.52
CA VAL A 110 2.21 -0.91 14.71
C VAL A 110 1.24 -2.03 15.07
N ILE A 111 0.01 -1.70 15.43
CA ILE A 111 -1.04 -2.67 15.78
C ILE A 111 -1.96 -2.87 14.59
N GLY A 112 -1.85 -4.02 13.95
CA GLY A 112 -2.59 -4.43 12.76
C GLY A 112 -1.78 -4.36 11.47
N ALA A 113 -1.70 -5.48 10.76
CA ALA A 113 -1.02 -5.63 9.46
C ALA A 113 -1.99 -5.46 8.27
N GLY A 114 -3.01 -4.62 8.41
CA GLY A 114 -3.88 -4.20 7.32
C GLY A 114 -3.22 -3.11 6.45
N PRO A 115 -3.91 -2.59 5.40
CA PRO A 115 -3.33 -1.61 4.47
C PRO A 115 -2.76 -0.38 5.18
N SER A 116 -3.42 0.13 6.21
CA SER A 116 -2.95 1.29 6.99
C SER A 116 -1.65 0.98 7.74
N GLY A 117 -1.61 -0.15 8.48
CA GLY A 117 -0.43 -0.54 9.25
C GLY A 117 0.77 -0.87 8.36
N LEU A 118 0.56 -1.60 7.26
CA LEU A 118 1.61 -1.92 6.29
C LEU A 118 2.19 -0.66 5.63
N THR A 119 1.34 0.32 5.28
CA THR A 119 1.79 1.59 4.71
C THR A 119 2.68 2.35 5.69
N VAL A 120 2.21 2.55 6.92
CA VAL A 120 2.99 3.26 7.95
C VAL A 120 4.29 2.51 8.27
N ALA A 121 4.23 1.18 8.39
CA ALA A 121 5.43 0.37 8.64
C ALA A 121 6.47 0.53 7.52
N GLY A 122 6.04 0.51 6.26
CA GLY A 122 6.93 0.71 5.11
C GLY A 122 7.55 2.10 5.07
N ASP A 123 6.75 3.14 5.31
CA ASP A 123 7.23 4.52 5.30
C ASP A 123 8.22 4.78 6.44
N LEU A 124 7.94 4.29 7.65
CA LEU A 124 8.84 4.40 8.79
C LEU A 124 10.14 3.61 8.57
N ALA A 125 10.05 2.39 8.01
CA ALA A 125 11.23 1.59 7.69
C ALA A 125 12.16 2.31 6.69
N LYS A 126 11.61 2.96 5.66
CA LYS A 126 12.37 3.80 4.71
C LYS A 126 13.07 5.00 5.37
N LEU A 127 12.59 5.43 6.54
CA LEU A 127 13.20 6.50 7.34
C LEU A 127 14.20 5.98 8.39
N GLY A 128 14.45 4.68 8.43
CA GLY A 128 15.42 4.05 9.34
C GLY A 128 14.87 3.70 10.72
N TYR A 129 13.56 3.78 10.93
CA TYR A 129 12.94 3.34 12.18
C TYR A 129 12.96 1.80 12.28
N LYS A 130 13.19 1.29 13.48
CA LYS A 130 12.93 -0.12 13.80
C LYS A 130 11.43 -0.30 14.03
N VAL A 131 10.76 -0.98 13.11
CA VAL A 131 9.30 -1.16 13.14
C VAL A 131 8.96 -2.62 13.43
N THR A 132 8.05 -2.83 14.39
CA THR A 132 7.42 -4.14 14.63
C THR A 132 5.91 -4.00 14.46
N VAL A 133 5.34 -4.81 13.58
CA VAL A 133 3.90 -4.89 13.34
C VAL A 133 3.33 -6.09 14.08
N TYR A 134 2.35 -5.87 14.93
CA TYR A 134 1.62 -6.91 15.65
C TYR A 134 0.27 -7.16 14.99
N GLU A 135 0.07 -8.37 14.48
CA GLU A 135 -1.16 -8.77 13.77
C GLU A 135 -1.91 -9.83 14.59
N ALA A 136 -3.19 -9.60 14.79
CA ALA A 136 -4.05 -10.53 15.55
C ALA A 136 -4.27 -11.86 14.82
N LEU A 137 -4.31 -11.83 13.49
CA LEU A 137 -4.56 -12.99 12.64
C LEU A 137 -3.24 -13.71 12.29
N HIS A 138 -3.36 -14.87 11.67
CA HIS A 138 -2.22 -15.73 11.33
C HIS A 138 -1.44 -15.31 10.06
N VAL A 139 -2.01 -14.38 9.26
CA VAL A 139 -1.37 -13.84 8.06
C VAL A 139 -1.55 -12.33 8.01
N GLY A 140 -0.48 -11.59 7.68
CA GLY A 140 -0.55 -10.15 7.45
C GLY A 140 -1.30 -9.80 6.18
N GLY A 141 -1.91 -8.60 6.15
CA GLY A 141 -2.68 -8.08 5.02
C GLY A 141 -4.08 -7.57 5.41
N GLY A 142 -4.61 -8.01 6.55
CA GLY A 142 -5.93 -7.59 7.03
C GLY A 142 -7.02 -7.79 5.97
N VAL A 143 -7.81 -6.74 5.67
CA VAL A 143 -8.89 -6.81 4.66
C VAL A 143 -8.38 -7.17 3.25
N LEU A 144 -7.13 -6.91 2.92
CA LEU A 144 -6.54 -7.29 1.63
C LEU A 144 -6.45 -8.81 1.49
N MET A 145 -6.18 -9.49 2.61
CA MET A 145 -6.06 -10.95 2.67
C MET A 145 -7.41 -11.62 2.91
N TYR A 146 -8.19 -11.12 3.88
CA TYR A 146 -9.39 -11.81 4.38
C TYR A 146 -10.71 -11.26 3.84
N GLY A 147 -10.73 -10.03 3.29
CA GLY A 147 -11.96 -9.35 2.86
C GLY A 147 -12.12 -9.26 1.35
N ILE A 148 -11.07 -8.87 0.62
CA ILE A 148 -11.16 -8.68 -0.84
C ILE A 148 -11.09 -10.05 -1.53
N PRO A 149 -12.01 -10.38 -2.46
CA PRO A 149 -12.02 -11.67 -3.16
C PRO A 149 -10.75 -11.90 -4.00
N GLU A 150 -10.35 -13.17 -4.13
CA GLU A 150 -9.17 -13.63 -4.89
C GLU A 150 -9.15 -13.10 -6.33
N PHE A 151 -10.31 -13.12 -7.01
CA PHE A 151 -10.42 -12.65 -8.41
C PHE A 151 -10.18 -11.15 -8.56
N ARG A 152 -10.34 -10.36 -7.50
CA ARG A 152 -10.08 -8.92 -7.49
C ARG A 152 -8.63 -8.61 -7.07
N LEU A 153 -8.18 -9.27 -6.01
CA LEU A 153 -6.83 -9.12 -5.45
C LEU A 153 -6.27 -10.50 -5.11
N PRO A 154 -5.47 -11.10 -5.99
CA PRO A 154 -4.79 -12.36 -5.73
C PRO A 154 -3.93 -12.28 -4.47
N LYS A 155 -3.97 -13.31 -3.64
CA LYS A 155 -3.34 -13.30 -2.31
C LYS A 155 -1.82 -13.39 -2.38
N ASP A 156 -1.28 -13.98 -3.43
CA ASP A 156 0.16 -13.99 -3.71
C ASP A 156 0.73 -12.57 -3.87
N ILE A 157 -0.05 -11.64 -4.42
CA ILE A 157 0.33 -10.23 -4.54
C ILE A 157 0.43 -9.58 -3.16
N VAL A 158 -0.56 -9.80 -2.30
CA VAL A 158 -0.54 -9.28 -0.92
C VAL A 158 0.64 -9.84 -0.14
N GLN A 159 0.88 -11.16 -0.27
CA GLN A 159 2.03 -11.82 0.36
C GLN A 159 3.36 -11.22 -0.10
N HIS A 160 3.50 -10.97 -1.40
CA HIS A 160 4.71 -10.36 -1.96
C HIS A 160 4.97 -8.95 -1.40
N GLU A 161 3.93 -8.12 -1.29
CA GLU A 161 4.05 -6.79 -0.65
C GLU A 161 4.46 -6.89 0.82
N VAL A 162 3.88 -7.83 1.56
CA VAL A 162 4.24 -8.08 2.97
C VAL A 162 5.69 -8.55 3.11
N GLU A 163 6.15 -9.46 2.23
CA GLU A 163 7.54 -9.93 2.24
C GLU A 163 8.52 -8.79 1.88
N GLY A 164 8.16 -7.92 0.94
CA GLY A 164 8.95 -6.72 0.62
C GLY A 164 9.19 -5.81 1.83
N LEU A 165 8.19 -5.68 2.71
CA LEU A 165 8.35 -4.93 3.97
C LEU A 165 9.28 -5.63 4.96
N LYS A 166 9.21 -6.96 5.06
CA LYS A 166 10.16 -7.73 5.88
C LYS A 166 11.59 -7.59 5.37
N GLU A 167 11.78 -7.58 4.05
CA GLU A 167 13.09 -7.35 3.44
C GLU A 167 13.64 -5.94 3.71
N LEU A 168 12.77 -4.93 3.93
CA LEU A 168 13.14 -3.60 4.42
C LEU A 168 13.49 -3.57 5.92
N GLY A 169 13.34 -4.69 6.64
CA GLY A 169 13.66 -4.80 8.06
C GLY A 169 12.48 -4.55 9.00
N VAL A 170 11.23 -4.59 8.49
CA VAL A 170 10.03 -4.60 9.33
C VAL A 170 9.82 -5.98 9.92
N ASP A 171 9.70 -6.08 11.24
CA ASP A 171 9.27 -7.30 11.90
C ASP A 171 7.75 -7.40 11.88
N ILE A 172 7.21 -8.58 11.53
CA ILE A 172 5.76 -8.82 11.53
C ILE A 172 5.47 -10.04 12.39
N GLU A 173 4.86 -9.78 13.56
CA GLU A 173 4.48 -10.77 14.55
C GLU A 173 2.98 -11.08 14.43
N THR A 174 2.66 -12.29 13.98
CA THR A 174 1.27 -12.75 13.82
C THR A 174 0.75 -13.46 15.06
N ASN A 175 -0.59 -13.66 15.14
CA ASN A 175 -1.28 -14.24 16.30
C ASN A 175 -1.10 -13.43 17.60
N MET A 176 -0.88 -12.13 17.47
CA MET A 176 -0.64 -11.20 18.57
C MET A 176 -1.81 -10.23 18.75
N VAL A 177 -2.74 -10.57 19.63
CA VAL A 177 -3.90 -9.73 19.95
C VAL A 177 -3.49 -8.71 21.01
N ILE A 178 -3.12 -7.50 20.59
CA ILE A 178 -2.76 -6.42 21.52
C ILE A 178 -3.99 -6.01 22.33
N GLY A 179 -3.78 -5.86 23.63
CA GLY A 179 -4.85 -5.71 24.64
C GLY A 179 -5.29 -7.04 25.29
N LYS A 180 -4.76 -8.19 24.79
CA LYS A 180 -4.96 -9.52 25.38
C LYS A 180 -3.65 -10.23 25.68
N VAL A 181 -2.76 -10.33 24.71
CA VAL A 181 -1.43 -10.95 24.85
C VAL A 181 -0.43 -9.96 25.45
N LEU A 182 -0.42 -8.74 24.92
CA LEU A 182 0.36 -7.60 25.39
C LEU A 182 -0.54 -6.37 25.43
N THR A 183 -0.29 -5.50 26.38
CA THR A 183 -0.92 -4.18 26.48
C THR A 183 -0.06 -3.13 25.76
N ILE A 184 -0.64 -1.97 25.48
CA ILE A 184 0.11 -0.81 24.94
C ILE A 184 1.15 -0.33 25.94
N ASP A 185 0.82 -0.34 27.23
CA ASP A 185 1.74 0.06 28.29
C ASP A 185 2.97 -0.84 28.37
N GLU A 186 2.80 -2.17 28.24
CA GLU A 186 3.92 -3.12 28.16
C GLU A 186 4.77 -2.88 26.92
N LEU A 187 4.15 -2.63 25.74
CA LEU A 187 4.89 -2.30 24.53
C LEU A 187 5.78 -1.07 24.72
N MET A 188 5.29 -0.03 25.38
CA MET A 188 6.04 1.19 25.59
C MET A 188 7.07 1.06 26.72
N ASN A 189 6.70 0.47 27.86
CA ASN A 189 7.53 0.48 29.06
C ASN A 189 8.51 -0.70 29.13
N ASP A 190 8.06 -1.90 28.70
CA ASP A 190 8.86 -3.13 28.85
C ASP A 190 9.60 -3.47 27.54
N TYR A 191 8.93 -3.26 26.38
CA TYR A 191 9.53 -3.53 25.07
C TYR A 191 10.27 -2.33 24.49
N GLY A 192 10.13 -1.14 25.10
CA GLY A 192 10.88 0.07 24.74
C GLY A 192 10.48 0.69 23.41
N PHE A 193 9.21 0.55 23.00
CA PHE A 193 8.69 1.31 21.87
C PHE A 193 8.44 2.75 22.27
N GLU A 194 8.87 3.71 21.46
CA GLU A 194 8.70 5.14 21.71
C GLU A 194 7.35 5.66 21.23
N ALA A 195 6.72 4.94 20.31
CA ALA A 195 5.40 5.24 19.77
C ALA A 195 4.66 3.96 19.38
N VAL A 196 3.33 4.03 19.43
CA VAL A 196 2.42 2.96 18.99
C VAL A 196 1.42 3.54 18.00
N TYR A 197 1.37 2.97 16.80
CA TYR A 197 0.37 3.30 15.79
C TYR A 197 -0.74 2.25 15.77
N VAL A 198 -1.99 2.66 16.00
CA VAL A 198 -3.14 1.75 16.06
C VAL A 198 -3.82 1.70 14.68
N ALA A 199 -3.76 0.55 14.02
CA ALA A 199 -4.32 0.25 12.71
C ALA A 199 -5.21 -1.01 12.73
N SER A 200 -5.97 -1.20 13.82
CA SER A 200 -6.77 -2.41 14.09
C SER A 200 -7.94 -2.65 13.12
N GLY A 201 -8.21 -1.68 12.23
CA GLY A 201 -9.28 -1.77 11.25
C GLY A 201 -10.69 -1.56 11.83
N ALA A 202 -11.72 -1.74 10.98
CA ALA A 202 -13.13 -1.64 11.36
C ALA A 202 -13.66 -3.04 11.74
N GLY A 203 -13.23 -3.56 12.90
CA GLY A 203 -13.53 -4.91 13.35
C GLY A 203 -15.01 -5.16 13.75
N LEU A 204 -15.84 -4.12 13.85
CA LEU A 204 -17.28 -4.29 14.13
C LEU A 204 -18.05 -4.33 12.80
N PRO A 205 -18.65 -5.50 12.47
CA PRO A 205 -19.43 -5.63 11.25
C PRO A 205 -20.70 -4.76 11.33
N ARG A 206 -21.09 -4.15 10.22
CA ARG A 206 -22.41 -3.59 10.03
C ARG A 206 -23.32 -4.66 9.43
N PHE A 207 -24.29 -5.09 10.20
CA PHE A 207 -25.29 -6.05 9.74
C PHE A 207 -26.23 -5.40 8.72
N MET A 208 -26.56 -6.12 7.67
CA MET A 208 -27.53 -5.69 6.65
C MET A 208 -28.99 -5.88 7.13
N GLY A 209 -29.21 -6.67 8.16
CA GLY A 209 -30.52 -7.00 8.71
C GLY A 209 -31.31 -7.99 7.85
N ILE A 210 -30.62 -8.81 7.07
CA ILE A 210 -31.27 -9.85 6.23
C ILE A 210 -31.36 -11.20 6.96
N PRO A 211 -32.36 -12.04 6.64
CA PRO A 211 -32.50 -13.36 7.23
C PRO A 211 -31.25 -14.23 6.99
N GLY A 212 -30.75 -14.89 8.04
CA GLY A 212 -29.61 -15.79 7.96
C GLY A 212 -28.23 -15.10 8.14
N GLU A 213 -28.18 -13.80 8.32
CA GLU A 213 -26.91 -13.06 8.48
C GLU A 213 -26.15 -13.40 9.77
N SER A 214 -26.86 -13.86 10.81
CA SER A 214 -26.29 -14.18 12.13
C SER A 214 -26.14 -15.68 12.41
N LEU A 215 -26.26 -16.53 11.37
CA LEU A 215 -26.17 -18.00 11.48
C LEU A 215 -24.74 -18.51 11.36
#